data_ea3e0e1cc9670ea1efd1cb38a5ecc825
#
_entry.id   ea3e0e1cc9670ea1efd1cb38a5ecc825
#
_cell.length_a   1.000
_cell.length_b   1.000
_cell.length_c   1.000
_cell.angle_alpha   90.00
_cell.angle_beta   90.00
_cell.angle_gamma   90.00
#
_symmetry.space_group_name_H-M   'P 1'
#
loop_
_entity.id
_entity.type
_entity.pdbx_description
1 polymer ?
#
loop_
_entity_poly.entity_id
_entity_poly.type
_entity_poly.pdbx_seq_one_letter_code
_entity_poly.pdbx_strand_id
1 'polypeptide(L)'
;GIWERGDKGNHGLPERNASSIGMAKAALESLDGLDLYGPHGNGSCRLLIPQGAISRLRRALEGLLPRESASKEADSACLSVIGYPAWAVENSKLVERTARRIRRELGGAYGYKRFLRDGHQTVVEDVSRLHYEPEELAQFEGIESEWPLFLAFELVTACCEQRWDEARRLQTQLKALAVEKDGEQLYPELYLVPEQVVEQERQHPGSQARI
;
A
#
# COMPACT_ATOMS: atom_id res chain seq x y z
N GLY A 1 -9.37 -0.75 -6.45
CA GLY A 1 -8.24 -0.69 -5.54
C GLY A 1 -7.08 0.07 -6.14
N ILE A 2 -6.06 0.30 -5.35
CA ILE A 2 -4.82 0.97 -5.79
C ILE A 2 -4.03 0.09 -6.77
N TRP A 3 -4.24 -1.20 -6.72
CA TRP A 3 -3.61 -2.16 -7.61
C TRP A 3 -4.40 -2.30 -8.91
N GLU A 4 -3.74 -2.68 -9.97
CA GLU A 4 -4.23 -2.72 -11.35
C GLU A 4 -5.50 -3.56 -11.57
N ARG A 5 -5.86 -4.40 -10.63
CA ARG A 5 -7.08 -5.23 -10.66
C ARG A 5 -8.36 -4.46 -10.34
N GLY A 6 -8.28 -3.13 -10.17
CA GLY A 6 -9.45 -2.29 -9.94
C GLY A 6 -10.11 -2.56 -8.59
N ASP A 7 -11.41 -2.76 -8.59
CA ASP A 7 -12.25 -3.03 -7.42
C ASP A 7 -12.32 -4.50 -7.01
N LYS A 8 -11.59 -5.38 -7.68
CA LYS A 8 -11.55 -6.82 -7.40
C LYS A 8 -10.61 -7.15 -6.27
N GLY A 9 -11.02 -8.06 -5.42
CA GLY A 9 -10.17 -8.72 -4.43
C GLY A 9 -9.41 -9.90 -5.02
N ASN A 10 -8.71 -10.65 -4.18
CA ASN A 10 -7.93 -11.83 -4.59
C ASN A 10 -8.77 -12.90 -5.30
N HIS A 11 -10.04 -13.02 -4.94
CA HIS A 11 -11.00 -13.98 -5.51
C HIS A 11 -11.78 -13.43 -6.73
N GLY A 12 -11.36 -12.31 -7.30
CA GLY A 12 -11.96 -11.73 -8.51
C GLY A 12 -13.32 -11.06 -8.34
N LEU A 13 -13.91 -11.02 -7.15
CA LEU A 13 -15.17 -10.35 -6.89
C LEU A 13 -14.97 -8.85 -6.62
N PRO A 14 -15.93 -7.98 -7.06
CA PRO A 14 -15.87 -6.56 -6.74
C PRO A 14 -15.96 -6.29 -5.23
N GLU A 15 -15.09 -5.43 -4.72
CA GLU A 15 -15.03 -5.05 -3.31
C GLU A 15 -14.83 -3.56 -3.13
N ARG A 16 -15.23 -3.05 -1.96
CA ARG A 16 -14.82 -1.72 -1.51
C ARG A 16 -13.44 -1.81 -0.86
N ASN A 17 -12.52 -0.95 -1.32
CA ASN A 17 -11.14 -0.90 -0.88
C ASN A 17 -10.87 0.38 -0.07
N ALA A 18 -10.28 0.24 1.11
CA ALA A 18 -9.94 1.37 1.97
C ALA A 18 -8.96 2.33 1.28
N SER A 19 -7.97 1.81 0.56
CA SER A 19 -7.01 2.59 -0.21
C SER A 19 -7.69 3.48 -1.26
N SER A 20 -8.61 2.94 -2.04
CA SER A 20 -9.36 3.72 -3.05
C SER A 20 -10.26 4.77 -2.42
N ILE A 21 -10.96 4.42 -1.32
CA ILE A 21 -11.85 5.34 -0.61
C ILE A 21 -11.04 6.47 0.01
N GLY A 22 -9.89 6.15 0.63
CA GLY A 22 -9.02 7.15 1.25
C GLY A 22 -8.42 8.12 0.24
N MET A 23 -7.91 7.61 -0.89
CA MET A 23 -7.40 8.46 -1.97
C MET A 23 -8.49 9.35 -2.57
N ALA A 24 -9.70 8.81 -2.79
CA ALA A 24 -10.83 9.60 -3.28
C ALA A 24 -11.23 10.69 -2.27
N LYS A 25 -11.26 10.36 -0.96
CA LYS A 25 -11.55 11.34 0.10
C LYS A 25 -10.53 12.48 0.07
N ALA A 26 -9.23 12.15 0.10
CA ALA A 26 -8.16 13.15 0.10
C ALA A 26 -8.20 14.03 -1.16
N ALA A 27 -8.44 13.45 -2.33
CA ALA A 27 -8.60 14.20 -3.58
C ALA A 27 -9.77 15.17 -3.51
N LEU A 28 -10.93 14.74 -3.03
CA LEU A 28 -12.09 15.62 -2.90
C LEU A 28 -11.86 16.74 -1.86
N GLU A 29 -11.20 16.45 -0.74
CA GLU A 29 -10.83 17.48 0.26
C GLU A 29 -9.86 18.52 -0.34
N SER A 30 -8.91 18.10 -1.15
CA SER A 30 -7.96 19.00 -1.79
C SER A 30 -8.58 19.84 -2.90
N LEU A 31 -9.65 19.36 -3.51
CA LEU A 31 -10.35 20.06 -4.60
C LEU A 31 -11.47 20.98 -4.13
N ASP A 32 -11.97 20.80 -2.90
CA ASP A 32 -13.09 21.59 -2.42
C ASP A 32 -12.73 23.06 -2.27
N GLY A 33 -13.47 23.92 -2.97
CA GLY A 33 -13.22 25.35 -3.02
C GLY A 33 -12.06 25.79 -3.93
N LEU A 34 -11.38 24.86 -4.63
CA LEU A 34 -10.29 25.21 -5.53
C LEU A 34 -10.79 26.08 -6.67
N ASP A 35 -10.19 27.28 -6.83
CA ASP A 35 -10.43 28.16 -7.97
C ASP A 35 -9.53 27.73 -9.12
N LEU A 36 -10.13 27.27 -10.22
CA LEU A 36 -9.40 26.74 -11.38
C LEU A 36 -8.56 27.79 -12.12
N TYR A 37 -8.91 29.07 -11.98
CA TYR A 37 -8.18 30.17 -12.61
C TYR A 37 -7.36 31.00 -11.61
N GLY A 38 -7.37 30.62 -10.34
CA GLY A 38 -6.59 31.28 -9.29
C GLY A 38 -6.85 32.80 -9.20
N PRO A 39 -5.80 33.61 -8.97
CA PRO A 39 -5.94 35.05 -8.84
C PRO A 39 -6.47 35.78 -10.08
N HIS A 40 -6.42 35.15 -11.24
CA HIS A 40 -6.90 35.69 -12.51
C HIS A 40 -8.36 35.33 -12.80
N GLY A 41 -8.98 34.45 -11.97
CA GLY A 41 -10.38 34.12 -12.04
C GLY A 41 -11.28 35.14 -11.38
N ASN A 42 -12.55 35.14 -11.75
CA ASN A 42 -13.58 36.00 -11.13
C ASN A 42 -14.29 35.28 -9.95
N GLY A 43 -13.73 34.19 -9.44
CA GLY A 43 -14.31 33.37 -8.38
C GLY A 43 -15.49 32.50 -8.81
N SER A 44 -15.92 32.56 -10.06
CA SER A 44 -17.05 31.78 -10.59
C SER A 44 -16.69 30.35 -10.99
N CYS A 45 -15.40 30.01 -11.06
CA CYS A 45 -14.89 28.70 -11.47
C CYS A 45 -14.34 27.88 -10.31
N ARG A 46 -14.96 27.95 -9.15
CA ARG A 46 -14.61 27.13 -8.00
C ARG A 46 -15.24 25.75 -8.11
N LEU A 47 -14.41 24.75 -7.83
CA LEU A 47 -14.92 23.39 -7.66
C LEU A 47 -15.66 23.30 -6.32
N LEU A 48 -16.90 22.80 -6.37
CA LEU A 48 -17.70 22.56 -5.18
C LEU A 48 -17.99 21.07 -5.08
N ILE A 49 -17.57 20.50 -3.98
CA ILE A 49 -17.80 19.08 -3.70
C ILE A 49 -19.24 18.90 -3.19
N PRO A 50 -20.01 17.92 -3.69
CA PRO A 50 -21.37 17.68 -3.23
C PRO A 50 -21.44 17.48 -1.71
N GLN A 51 -22.41 18.16 -1.08
CA GLN A 51 -22.60 18.10 0.36
C GLN A 51 -22.64 16.67 0.89
N GLY A 52 -21.85 16.40 1.92
CA GLY A 52 -21.78 15.11 2.60
C GLY A 52 -20.99 14.03 1.85
N ALA A 53 -20.40 14.31 0.67
CA ALA A 53 -19.57 13.33 -0.06
C ALA A 53 -18.36 12.92 0.77
N ILE A 54 -17.58 13.89 1.26
CA ILE A 54 -16.40 13.66 2.10
C ILE A 54 -16.77 12.90 3.39
N SER A 55 -17.86 13.30 4.06
CA SER A 55 -18.32 12.62 5.27
C SER A 55 -18.76 11.18 5.05
N ARG A 56 -19.32 10.87 3.88
CA ARG A 56 -19.65 9.46 3.52
C ARG A 56 -18.38 8.64 3.30
N LEU A 57 -17.38 9.19 2.60
CA LEU A 57 -16.10 8.51 2.37
C LEU A 57 -15.35 8.29 3.70
N ARG A 58 -15.33 9.31 4.60
CA ARG A 58 -14.74 9.18 5.94
C ARG A 58 -15.35 8.02 6.71
N ARG A 59 -16.68 7.95 6.84
CA ARG A 59 -17.36 6.85 7.53
C ARG A 59 -17.08 5.49 6.90
N ALA A 60 -17.04 5.42 5.56
CA ALA A 60 -16.75 4.17 4.86
C ALA A 60 -15.30 3.72 5.11
N LEU A 61 -14.33 4.66 5.07
CA LEU A 61 -12.92 4.39 5.33
C LEU A 61 -12.70 3.92 6.77
N GLU A 62 -13.24 4.64 7.75
CA GLU A 62 -13.13 4.28 9.18
C GLU A 62 -13.80 2.95 9.50
N GLY A 63 -14.85 2.58 8.77
CA GLY A 63 -15.53 1.30 8.90
C GLY A 63 -14.76 0.11 8.30
N LEU A 64 -13.83 0.36 7.37
CA LEU A 64 -12.97 -0.67 6.78
C LEU A 64 -11.68 -0.86 7.56
N LEU A 65 -10.96 0.24 7.84
CA LEU A 65 -9.64 0.16 8.48
C LEU A 65 -9.69 -0.54 9.86
N PRO A 66 -8.70 -1.38 10.17
CA PRO A 66 -7.40 -1.59 9.50
C PRO A 66 -7.40 -2.62 8.37
N ARG A 67 -8.56 -3.05 7.89
CA ARG A 67 -8.66 -3.92 6.70
C ARG A 67 -8.64 -3.06 5.44
N GLU A 68 -8.11 -3.63 4.37
CA GLU A 68 -8.27 -3.03 3.03
C GLU A 68 -9.67 -3.29 2.49
N SER A 69 -10.14 -4.53 2.60
CA SER A 69 -11.43 -4.96 2.04
C SER A 69 -11.98 -6.18 2.77
N ALA A 70 -13.06 -6.75 2.27
CA ALA A 70 -13.62 -7.99 2.79
C ALA A 70 -12.66 -9.16 2.64
N SER A 71 -11.96 -9.29 1.49
CA SER A 71 -11.01 -10.38 1.22
C SER A 71 -9.59 -10.10 1.71
N LYS A 72 -9.21 -8.83 1.97
CA LYS A 72 -7.86 -8.44 2.34
C LYS A 72 -7.81 -7.91 3.77
N GLU A 73 -7.28 -8.72 4.67
CA GLU A 73 -7.15 -8.40 6.09
C GLU A 73 -6.16 -7.28 6.36
N ALA A 74 -5.07 -7.26 5.61
CA ALA A 74 -4.03 -6.24 5.61
C ALA A 74 -3.57 -5.99 4.18
N ASP A 75 -3.27 -4.72 3.85
CA ASP A 75 -2.73 -4.33 2.56
C ASP A 75 -1.84 -3.10 2.76
N SER A 76 -0.63 -3.15 2.22
CA SER A 76 0.36 -2.08 2.33
C SER A 76 -0.06 -0.80 1.60
N ALA A 77 -1.01 -0.87 0.67
CA ALA A 77 -1.64 0.30 0.06
C ALA A 77 -2.28 1.24 1.09
N CYS A 78 -2.72 0.71 2.25
CA CYS A 78 -3.26 1.55 3.32
C CYS A 78 -2.21 2.52 3.92
N LEU A 79 -0.90 2.27 3.76
CA LEU A 79 0.15 3.21 4.17
C LEU A 79 0.00 4.56 3.45
N SER A 80 -0.35 4.54 2.16
CA SER A 80 -0.59 5.76 1.38
C SER A 80 -1.85 6.53 1.80
N VAL A 81 -2.72 5.92 2.57
CA VAL A 81 -3.98 6.50 3.04
C VAL A 81 -3.86 7.08 4.44
N ILE A 82 -3.09 6.40 5.31
CA ILE A 82 -2.85 6.87 6.69
C ILE A 82 -1.67 7.82 6.80
N GLY A 83 -0.84 7.92 5.77
CA GLY A 83 0.33 8.79 5.64
C GLY A 83 0.39 9.40 4.24
N TYR A 84 1.60 9.65 3.76
CA TYR A 84 1.83 10.18 2.42
C TYR A 84 1.29 9.21 1.35
N PRO A 85 0.58 9.71 0.31
CA PRO A 85 0.31 11.14 0.03
C PRO A 85 -1.05 11.64 0.55
N ALA A 86 -1.91 10.79 1.10
CA ALA A 86 -3.31 11.16 1.31
C ALA A 86 -3.64 11.76 2.69
N TRP A 87 -3.01 11.27 3.77
CA TRP A 87 -3.39 11.62 5.16
C TRP A 87 -4.90 11.66 5.37
N ALA A 88 -5.62 10.66 4.82
CA ALA A 88 -7.07 10.65 4.73
C ALA A 88 -7.78 10.27 6.03
N VAL A 89 -7.03 9.93 7.09
CA VAL A 89 -7.58 9.42 8.36
C VAL A 89 -7.23 10.38 9.49
N GLU A 90 -8.24 11.01 10.08
CA GLU A 90 -8.06 11.97 11.18
C GLU A 90 -7.92 11.30 12.56
N ASN A 91 -8.41 10.07 12.70
CA ASN A 91 -8.34 9.31 13.95
C ASN A 91 -6.94 8.70 14.14
N SER A 92 -6.12 9.34 14.98
CA SER A 92 -4.74 8.93 15.24
C SER A 92 -4.61 7.51 15.78
N LYS A 93 -5.54 7.03 16.60
CA LYS A 93 -5.55 5.65 17.11
C LYS A 93 -5.80 4.64 15.99
N LEU A 94 -6.64 5.01 15.03
CA LEU A 94 -6.91 4.18 13.85
C LEU A 94 -5.68 4.13 12.92
N VAL A 95 -5.02 5.28 12.70
CA VAL A 95 -3.75 5.39 11.98
C VAL A 95 -2.71 4.46 12.60
N GLU A 96 -2.46 4.61 13.90
CA GLU A 96 -1.48 3.79 14.62
C GLU A 96 -1.80 2.28 14.56
N ARG A 97 -3.07 1.91 14.76
CA ARG A 97 -3.52 0.52 14.69
C ARG A 97 -3.30 -0.07 13.30
N THR A 98 -3.60 0.70 12.25
CA THR A 98 -3.43 0.29 10.85
C THR A 98 -1.95 0.13 10.51
N ALA A 99 -1.11 1.12 10.83
CA ALA A 99 0.32 1.06 10.60
C ALA A 99 0.97 -0.13 11.32
N ARG A 100 0.63 -0.34 12.61
CA ARG A 100 1.15 -1.46 13.40
C ARG A 100 0.76 -2.81 12.81
N ARG A 101 -0.48 -2.94 12.31
CA ARG A 101 -0.94 -4.15 11.65
C ARG A 101 -0.14 -4.45 10.39
N ILE A 102 0.01 -3.46 9.52
CA ILE A 102 0.75 -3.60 8.27
C ILE A 102 2.21 -3.99 8.55
N ARG A 103 2.89 -3.28 9.44
CA ARG A 103 4.29 -3.59 9.80
C ARG A 103 4.45 -5.01 10.34
N ARG A 104 3.51 -5.48 11.15
CA ARG A 104 3.56 -6.82 11.75
C ARG A 104 3.28 -7.92 10.75
N GLU A 105 2.30 -7.75 9.88
CA GLU A 105 1.78 -8.82 9.02
C GLU A 105 2.43 -8.82 7.63
N LEU A 106 2.88 -7.66 7.14
CA LEU A 106 3.38 -7.52 5.78
C LEU A 106 4.84 -7.07 5.70
N GLY A 107 5.41 -6.55 6.78
CA GLY A 107 6.80 -6.07 6.79
C GLY A 107 7.81 -7.20 6.69
N GLY A 108 8.86 -6.99 5.89
CA GLY A 108 9.96 -7.91 5.69
C GLY A 108 11.32 -7.20 5.61
N ALA A 109 12.35 -7.94 5.27
CA ALA A 109 13.72 -7.41 5.18
C ALA A 109 13.92 -6.51 3.95
N TYR A 110 13.21 -6.80 2.86
CA TYR A 110 13.34 -6.12 1.57
C TYR A 110 12.23 -5.10 1.29
N GLY A 111 11.28 -4.95 2.20
CA GLY A 111 10.17 -4.04 2.06
C GLY A 111 8.90 -4.59 2.70
N TYR A 112 7.79 -4.45 2.01
CA TYR A 112 6.50 -4.97 2.44
C TYR A 112 5.88 -5.85 1.37
N LYS A 113 5.22 -6.94 1.77
CA LYS A 113 4.25 -7.62 0.93
C LYS A 113 3.14 -6.65 0.57
N ARG A 114 2.55 -6.74 -0.62
CA ARG A 114 1.37 -5.91 -0.94
C ARG A 114 0.21 -6.26 -0.01
N PHE A 115 -0.12 -7.54 0.09
CA PHE A 115 -1.12 -8.09 1.01
C PHE A 115 -0.84 -9.58 1.26
N LEU A 116 -1.53 -10.17 2.21
CA LEU A 116 -1.35 -11.57 2.56
C LEU A 116 -1.82 -12.48 1.42
N ARG A 117 -1.04 -13.52 1.14
CA ARG A 117 -1.28 -14.51 0.07
C ARG A 117 -1.34 -13.86 -1.31
N ASP A 118 -0.52 -12.84 -1.52
CA ASP A 118 -0.35 -12.21 -2.83
C ASP A 118 0.50 -13.09 -3.73
N GLY A 119 -0.12 -13.66 -4.76
CA GLY A 119 0.58 -14.52 -5.72
C GLY A 119 1.36 -13.76 -6.79
N HIS A 120 1.15 -12.44 -6.91
CA HIS A 120 1.73 -11.65 -8.00
C HIS A 120 3.26 -11.63 -7.95
N GLN A 121 3.86 -12.00 -9.08
CA GLN A 121 5.31 -12.09 -9.24
C GLN A 121 6.01 -13.04 -8.24
N THR A 122 5.29 -14.03 -7.74
CA THR A 122 5.91 -15.18 -7.09
C THR A 122 6.30 -16.22 -8.15
N VAL A 123 7.28 -17.06 -7.86
CA VAL A 123 7.74 -18.11 -8.79
C VAL A 123 6.68 -19.20 -9.06
N VAL A 124 5.60 -19.23 -8.29
CA VAL A 124 4.48 -20.16 -8.46
C VAL A 124 3.23 -19.49 -9.07
N GLU A 125 3.35 -18.22 -9.49
CA GLU A 125 2.25 -17.51 -10.14
C GLU A 125 1.95 -18.09 -11.52
N ASP A 126 0.69 -18.34 -11.81
CA ASP A 126 0.21 -18.54 -13.18
C ASP A 126 -0.20 -17.18 -13.78
N VAL A 127 0.67 -16.59 -14.58
CA VAL A 127 0.48 -15.25 -15.19
C VAL A 127 -0.71 -15.16 -16.14
N SER A 128 -1.23 -16.30 -16.60
CA SER A 128 -2.42 -16.33 -17.45
C SER A 128 -3.72 -16.10 -16.70
N ARG A 129 -3.70 -16.22 -15.37
CA ARG A 129 -4.86 -16.08 -14.50
C ARG A 129 -5.00 -14.67 -13.94
N LEU A 130 -6.24 -14.18 -13.88
CA LEU A 130 -6.56 -12.87 -13.29
C LEU A 130 -6.83 -12.94 -11.77
N HIS A 131 -7.20 -14.11 -11.26
CA HIS A 131 -7.49 -14.36 -9.85
C HIS A 131 -7.34 -15.86 -9.54
N TYR A 132 -7.35 -16.17 -8.24
CA TYR A 132 -7.33 -17.53 -7.71
C TYR A 132 -8.55 -17.76 -6.83
N GLU A 133 -9.02 -18.99 -6.74
CA GLU A 133 -10.06 -19.34 -5.78
C GLU A 133 -9.49 -19.26 -4.36
N PRO A 134 -10.34 -18.99 -3.34
CA PRO A 134 -9.87 -18.79 -1.96
C PRO A 134 -9.02 -19.94 -1.41
N GLU A 135 -9.33 -21.18 -1.81
CA GLU A 135 -8.61 -22.39 -1.39
C GLU A 135 -7.20 -22.47 -1.99
N GLU A 136 -7.00 -21.87 -3.15
CA GLU A 136 -5.71 -21.86 -3.85
C GLU A 136 -4.75 -20.83 -3.26
N LEU A 137 -5.25 -19.79 -2.59
CA LEU A 137 -4.44 -18.68 -2.09
C LEU A 137 -3.39 -19.12 -1.06
N ALA A 138 -3.64 -20.23 -0.35
CA ALA A 138 -2.70 -20.76 0.63
C ALA A 138 -1.33 -21.14 0.01
N GLN A 139 -1.27 -21.39 -1.30
CA GLN A 139 -0.01 -21.71 -1.98
C GLN A 139 0.99 -20.54 -1.99
N PHE A 140 0.52 -19.31 -1.80
CA PHE A 140 1.36 -18.10 -1.78
C PHE A 140 1.80 -17.68 -0.38
N GLU A 141 1.24 -18.30 0.67
CA GLU A 141 1.54 -17.91 2.04
C GLU A 141 3.01 -18.12 2.38
N GLY A 142 3.64 -17.08 2.90
CA GLY A 142 5.06 -17.07 3.28
C GLY A 142 6.03 -16.74 2.15
N ILE A 143 5.63 -16.86 0.88
CA ILE A 143 6.49 -16.62 -0.28
C ILE A 143 6.11 -15.38 -1.10
N GLU A 144 5.22 -14.56 -0.59
CA GLU A 144 4.82 -13.31 -1.23
C GLU A 144 6.04 -12.42 -1.48
N SER A 145 6.06 -11.73 -2.62
CA SER A 145 7.12 -10.78 -2.97
C SER A 145 7.09 -9.55 -2.05
N GLU A 146 8.26 -8.96 -1.78
CA GLU A 146 8.41 -7.76 -0.96
C GLU A 146 8.76 -6.55 -1.82
N TRP A 147 8.09 -5.42 -1.55
CA TRP A 147 8.13 -4.21 -2.34
C TRP A 147 8.79 -3.06 -1.56
N PRO A 148 9.98 -2.56 -1.98
CA PRO A 148 10.66 -1.43 -1.35
C PRO A 148 9.85 -0.13 -1.37
N LEU A 149 8.92 0.02 -2.32
CA LEU A 149 8.06 1.20 -2.47
C LEU A 149 7.38 1.65 -1.17
N PHE A 150 6.94 0.68 -0.35
CA PHE A 150 6.25 1.00 0.90
C PHE A 150 7.16 1.56 1.98
N LEU A 151 8.44 1.20 1.98
CA LEU A 151 9.44 1.86 2.81
C LEU A 151 9.61 3.33 2.41
N ALA A 152 9.53 3.63 1.10
CA ALA A 152 9.58 5.01 0.62
C ALA A 152 8.36 5.82 1.08
N PHE A 153 7.15 5.25 1.04
CA PHE A 153 5.95 5.91 1.60
C PHE A 153 6.10 6.20 3.10
N GLU A 154 6.58 5.25 3.89
CA GLU A 154 6.84 5.48 5.30
C GLU A 154 7.95 6.52 5.54
N LEU A 155 9.02 6.50 4.73
CA LEU A 155 10.10 7.50 4.83
C LEU A 155 9.58 8.91 4.58
N VAL A 156 8.80 9.13 3.51
CA VAL A 156 8.23 10.44 3.21
C VAL A 156 7.26 10.86 4.33
N THR A 157 6.41 9.94 4.80
CA THR A 157 5.51 10.19 5.93
C THR A 157 6.29 10.61 7.18
N ALA A 158 7.35 9.89 7.53
CA ALA A 158 8.20 10.21 8.68
C ALA A 158 8.88 11.57 8.54
N CYS A 159 9.35 11.94 7.34
CA CYS A 159 9.90 13.26 7.06
C CYS A 159 8.87 14.37 7.24
N CYS A 160 7.67 14.21 6.68
CA CYS A 160 6.58 15.20 6.82
C CYS A 160 6.13 15.37 8.27
N GLU A 161 6.15 14.32 9.05
CA GLU A 161 5.79 14.30 10.48
C GLU A 161 6.97 14.61 11.40
N GLN A 162 8.14 14.95 10.84
CA GLN A 162 9.37 15.30 11.57
C GLN A 162 9.88 14.19 12.51
N ARG A 163 9.59 12.93 12.20
CA ARG A 163 10.07 11.76 12.94
C ARG A 163 11.47 11.35 12.43
N TRP A 164 12.46 12.21 12.67
CA TRP A 164 13.78 12.14 12.04
C TRP A 164 14.56 10.86 12.31
N ASP A 165 14.43 10.26 13.49
CA ASP A 165 15.12 8.99 13.81
C ASP A 165 14.56 7.84 12.99
N GLU A 166 13.23 7.78 12.84
CA GLU A 166 12.58 6.81 11.98
C GLU A 166 12.92 7.05 10.50
N ALA A 167 12.92 8.30 10.06
CA ALA A 167 13.29 8.65 8.69
C ALA A 167 14.73 8.20 8.37
N ARG A 168 15.70 8.43 9.29
CA ARG A 168 17.09 7.96 9.10
C ARG A 168 17.17 6.44 9.03
N ARG A 169 16.44 5.73 9.89
CA ARG A 169 16.38 4.26 9.86
C ARG A 169 15.85 3.73 8.54
N LEU A 170 14.72 4.28 8.08
CA LEU A 170 14.09 3.89 6.80
C LEU A 170 14.98 4.23 5.59
N GLN A 171 15.64 5.38 5.61
CA GLN A 171 16.60 5.75 4.58
C GLN A 171 17.78 4.78 4.51
N THR A 172 18.30 4.36 5.66
CA THR A 172 19.40 3.38 5.71
C THR A 172 18.94 2.03 5.16
N GLN A 173 17.73 1.59 5.54
CA GLN A 173 17.16 0.34 5.03
C GLN A 173 16.97 0.40 3.52
N LEU A 174 16.38 1.48 2.98
CA LEU A 174 16.21 1.66 1.54
C LEU A 174 17.54 1.65 0.82
N LYS A 175 18.55 2.40 1.31
CA LYS A 175 19.88 2.42 0.67
C LYS A 175 20.54 1.04 0.58
N ALA A 176 20.30 0.18 1.57
CA ALA A 176 20.81 -1.20 1.54
C ALA A 176 20.14 -2.10 0.49
N LEU A 177 18.98 -1.69 -0.01
CA LEU A 177 18.23 -2.41 -1.05
C LEU A 177 18.54 -1.89 -2.47
N ALA A 178 19.31 -0.81 -2.61
CA ALA A 178 19.68 -0.31 -3.92
C ALA A 178 20.64 -1.27 -4.62
N VAL A 179 20.45 -1.46 -5.90
CA VAL A 179 21.35 -2.22 -6.79
C VAL A 179 22.04 -1.27 -7.75
N GLU A 180 23.30 -1.54 -8.06
CA GLU A 180 24.03 -0.77 -9.06
C GLU A 180 23.76 -1.36 -10.45
N LYS A 181 23.33 -0.51 -11.37
CA LYS A 181 23.17 -0.86 -12.76
C LYS A 181 23.61 0.31 -13.64
N ASP A 182 24.50 0.06 -14.56
CA ASP A 182 25.04 1.05 -15.52
C ASP A 182 25.62 2.31 -14.85
N GLY A 183 26.20 2.15 -13.65
CA GLY A 183 26.77 3.24 -12.86
C GLY A 183 25.76 4.05 -12.04
N GLU A 184 24.49 3.64 -12.03
CA GLU A 184 23.43 4.27 -11.26
C GLU A 184 22.93 3.36 -10.13
N GLN A 185 22.50 3.98 -9.02
CA GLN A 185 21.85 3.29 -7.91
C GLN A 185 20.35 3.24 -8.18
N LEU A 186 19.83 2.04 -8.43
CA LEU A 186 18.43 1.79 -8.73
C LEU A 186 17.77 0.97 -7.63
N TYR A 187 16.48 1.13 -7.46
CA TYR A 187 15.67 0.30 -6.56
C TYR A 187 14.85 -0.68 -7.40
N PRO A 188 14.99 -1.99 -7.15
CA PRO A 188 14.10 -2.98 -7.77
C PRO A 188 12.65 -2.69 -7.41
N GLU A 189 11.73 -3.03 -8.30
CA GLU A 189 10.30 -2.93 -8.03
C GLU A 189 9.90 -3.82 -6.86
N LEU A 190 10.43 -5.03 -6.84
CA LEU A 190 10.17 -6.02 -5.80
C LEU A 190 11.36 -6.97 -5.62
N TYR A 191 11.30 -7.73 -4.55
CA TYR A 191 12.19 -8.86 -4.25
C TYR A 191 11.34 -10.12 -4.08
N LEU A 192 11.67 -11.17 -4.83
CA LEU A 192 10.95 -12.44 -4.80
C LEU A 192 11.78 -13.56 -4.14
N VAL A 193 11.11 -14.60 -3.68
CA VAL A 193 11.73 -15.82 -3.17
C VAL A 193 12.19 -16.67 -4.35
N PRO A 194 13.49 -17.02 -4.46
CA PRO A 194 13.97 -17.88 -5.53
C PRO A 194 13.30 -19.27 -5.50
N GLU A 195 13.03 -19.83 -6.68
CA GLU A 195 12.35 -21.13 -6.83
C GLU A 195 13.00 -22.25 -5.99
N GLN A 196 14.32 -22.24 -5.94
CA GLN A 196 15.11 -23.30 -5.29
C GLN A 196 14.95 -23.35 -3.77
N VAL A 197 14.43 -22.25 -3.14
CA VAL A 197 14.33 -22.13 -1.69
C VAL A 197 12.89 -21.92 -1.20
N VAL A 198 11.89 -22.04 -2.09
CA VAL A 198 10.48 -21.86 -1.75
C VAL A 198 10.03 -22.72 -0.56
N GLU A 199 10.38 -23.99 -0.55
CA GLU A 199 9.96 -24.90 0.53
C GLU A 199 10.61 -24.55 1.87
N GLN A 200 11.88 -24.09 1.86
CA GLN A 200 12.56 -23.63 3.08
C GLN A 200 11.96 -22.32 3.59
N GLU A 201 11.63 -21.40 2.69
CA GLU A 201 10.97 -20.14 3.05
C GLU A 201 9.58 -20.37 3.63
N ARG A 202 8.78 -21.30 3.08
CA ARG A 202 7.47 -21.68 3.64
C ARG A 202 7.56 -22.23 5.06
N GLN A 203 8.59 -23.05 5.33
CA GLN A 203 8.82 -23.60 6.66
C GLN A 203 9.32 -22.55 7.66
N HIS A 204 10.11 -21.59 7.19
CA HIS A 204 10.73 -20.55 7.99
C HIS A 204 10.65 -19.19 7.27
N PRO A 205 9.50 -18.52 7.27
CA PRO A 205 9.30 -17.26 6.57
C PRO A 205 10.31 -16.18 6.95
N GLY A 206 10.89 -15.52 5.95
CA GLY A 206 11.92 -14.50 6.12
C GLY A 206 13.34 -15.06 6.31
N SER A 207 13.55 -16.38 6.19
CA SER A 207 14.84 -17.00 6.40
C SER A 207 15.74 -17.01 5.16
N GLN A 208 15.15 -16.90 3.97
CA GLN A 208 15.88 -17.01 2.72
C GLN A 208 16.16 -15.65 2.09
N ALA A 209 17.32 -15.52 1.43
CA ALA A 209 17.63 -14.34 0.66
C ALA A 209 16.69 -14.25 -0.56
N ARG A 210 16.25 -13.03 -0.87
CA ARG A 210 15.41 -12.73 -2.03
C ARG A 210 16.25 -12.14 -3.16
N ILE A 211 15.74 -12.24 -4.37
CA ILE A 211 16.38 -11.72 -5.60
C ILE A 211 15.45 -10.76 -6.32
#